data_05ecbcb9d05f038693b223c94d265526
#
_entry.id   05ecbcb9d05f038693b223c94d265526
#
_cell.length_a   1.000
_cell.length_b   1.000
_cell.length_c   1.000
_cell.angle_alpha   90.00
_cell.angle_beta   90.00
_cell.angle_gamma   90.00
#
_symmetry.space_group_name_H-M   'P 1'
#
loop_
_entity.id
_entity.type
_entity.pdbx_description
1 polymer ?
#
loop_
_entity_poly.entity_id
_entity_poly.type
_entity_poly.pdbx_seq_one_letter_code
_entity_poly.pdbx_strand_id
1 'polypeptide(L)'
;PLETEKATLFALDAGLGVPGLPQSATGQATLLTGKNVPAFLGYHYGPKPNQAIAEILLNGNLFTNLVKTGHRAALLNAYPPTYFSAIYSGRRLLSAIPLAVTYAGVPLKTEADLRSGRALSADFTGHGWRERFGLDEAFLFNPPQAGDRLAELANGYDFAFFEFWLSDYAGHGQDME
;
A
#
# COMPACT_ATOMS: atom_id res chain seq x y z
N PRO A 1 -11.21 -3.25 -23.10
CA PRO A 1 -11.79 -2.73 -21.87
C PRO A 1 -13.20 -3.26 -21.65
N LEU A 2 -13.62 -3.38 -20.40
CA LEU A 2 -15.00 -3.63 -20.02
C LEU A 2 -15.55 -2.31 -19.47
N GLU A 3 -16.65 -1.82 -20.04
CA GLU A 3 -17.25 -0.55 -19.65
C GLU A 3 -18.65 -0.76 -19.08
N THR A 4 -18.95 -0.02 -18.01
CA THR A 4 -20.29 0.09 -17.41
C THR A 4 -20.61 1.59 -17.25
N GLU A 5 -21.84 1.92 -16.88
CA GLU A 5 -22.22 3.32 -16.61
C GLU A 5 -21.38 3.98 -15.49
N LYS A 6 -20.76 3.19 -14.61
CA LYS A 6 -20.06 3.68 -13.41
C LYS A 6 -18.59 3.33 -13.34
N ALA A 7 -18.10 2.43 -14.21
CA ALA A 7 -16.72 1.95 -14.14
C ALA A 7 -16.21 1.47 -15.50
N THR A 8 -14.92 1.60 -15.71
CA THR A 8 -14.20 1.04 -16.85
C THR A 8 -13.05 0.18 -16.35
N LEU A 9 -12.94 -1.05 -16.83
CA LEU A 9 -11.86 -1.98 -16.55
C LEU A 9 -10.93 -2.10 -17.76
N PHE A 10 -9.65 -1.82 -17.54
CA PHE A 10 -8.59 -2.03 -18.53
C PHE A 10 -7.64 -3.14 -18.10
N ALA A 11 -7.27 -4.00 -19.05
CA ALA A 11 -6.10 -4.85 -18.87
C ALA A 11 -4.83 -4.01 -19.04
N LEU A 12 -3.93 -4.08 -18.07
CA LEU A 12 -2.66 -3.39 -18.08
C LEU A 12 -1.51 -4.40 -18.20
N ASP A 13 -0.44 -4.03 -18.88
CA ASP A 13 0.80 -4.79 -18.86
C ASP A 13 1.57 -4.49 -17.58
N ALA A 14 1.44 -5.36 -16.58
CA ALA A 14 2.19 -5.25 -15.34
C ALA A 14 3.70 -5.50 -15.52
N GLY A 15 4.11 -6.15 -16.61
CA GLY A 15 5.52 -6.35 -16.97
C GLY A 15 6.20 -5.08 -17.44
N LEU A 16 5.43 -4.06 -17.86
CA LEU A 16 5.95 -2.74 -18.28
C LEU A 16 7.04 -2.84 -19.38
N GLY A 17 6.92 -3.86 -20.24
CA GLY A 17 7.88 -4.14 -21.31
C GLY A 17 9.21 -4.75 -20.84
N VAL A 18 9.33 -5.20 -19.59
CA VAL A 18 10.53 -5.82 -19.03
C VAL A 18 10.28 -7.31 -18.79
N PRO A 19 11.17 -8.22 -19.27
CA PRO A 19 11.03 -9.66 -19.03
C PRO A 19 11.07 -10.04 -17.56
N GLY A 20 10.29 -11.06 -17.17
CA GLY A 20 10.23 -11.60 -15.82
C GLY A 20 8.90 -11.32 -15.12
N LEU A 21 8.76 -11.88 -13.93
CA LEU A 21 7.57 -11.67 -13.10
C LEU A 21 7.62 -10.27 -12.45
N PRO A 22 6.55 -9.48 -12.55
CA PRO A 22 6.42 -8.23 -11.81
C PRO A 22 6.69 -8.42 -10.31
N GLN A 23 7.38 -7.47 -9.71
CA GLN A 23 7.76 -7.52 -8.30
C GLN A 23 7.30 -6.27 -7.56
N SER A 24 6.96 -6.43 -6.26
CA SER A 24 6.33 -5.38 -5.45
C SER A 24 7.13 -4.08 -5.42
N ALA A 25 8.45 -4.12 -5.20
CA ALA A 25 9.20 -2.88 -5.03
C ALA A 25 9.26 -2.04 -6.31
N THR A 26 9.51 -2.66 -7.47
CA THR A 26 9.52 -1.95 -8.76
C THR A 26 8.13 -1.52 -9.20
N GLY A 27 7.11 -2.37 -9.02
CA GLY A 27 5.73 -2.08 -9.38
C GLY A 27 5.15 -0.94 -8.54
N GLN A 28 5.29 -1.01 -7.21
CA GLN A 28 4.80 0.04 -6.30
C GLN A 28 5.53 1.38 -6.54
N ALA A 29 6.84 1.34 -6.76
CA ALA A 29 7.59 2.57 -7.09
C ALA A 29 7.13 3.17 -8.42
N THR A 30 6.81 2.34 -9.43
CA THR A 30 6.25 2.81 -10.70
C THR A 30 4.90 3.51 -10.49
N LEU A 31 3.98 2.90 -9.72
CA LEU A 31 2.68 3.50 -9.41
C LEU A 31 2.81 4.85 -8.70
N LEU A 32 3.75 4.95 -7.75
CA LEU A 32 3.91 6.16 -6.94
C LEU A 32 4.71 7.28 -7.60
N THR A 33 5.50 6.98 -8.64
CA THR A 33 6.37 7.97 -9.28
C THR A 33 5.99 8.29 -10.72
N GLY A 34 5.16 7.45 -11.36
CA GLY A 34 4.86 7.52 -12.78
C GLY A 34 6.04 7.15 -13.69
N LYS A 35 7.16 6.65 -13.13
CA LYS A 35 8.35 6.23 -13.87
C LYS A 35 8.31 4.72 -14.11
N ASN A 36 8.70 4.25 -15.28
CA ASN A 36 8.88 2.84 -15.54
C ASN A 36 10.15 2.33 -14.82
N VAL A 37 10.01 2.03 -13.51
CA VAL A 37 11.14 1.67 -12.64
C VAL A 37 11.80 0.35 -13.05
N PRO A 38 11.08 -0.73 -13.41
CA PRO A 38 11.74 -1.93 -13.89
C PRO A 38 12.52 -1.71 -15.19
N ALA A 39 12.04 -0.87 -16.13
CA ALA A 39 12.81 -0.53 -17.31
C ALA A 39 14.08 0.28 -16.99
N PHE A 40 14.01 1.17 -16.00
CA PHE A 40 15.18 1.91 -15.53
C PHE A 40 16.25 1.00 -14.92
N LEU A 41 15.84 -0.05 -14.19
CA LEU A 41 16.75 -1.02 -13.58
C LEU A 41 17.19 -2.11 -14.57
N GLY A 42 16.40 -2.39 -15.60
CA GLY A 42 16.56 -3.53 -16.50
C GLY A 42 15.97 -4.86 -16.02
N TYR A 43 15.33 -4.86 -14.84
CA TYR A 43 14.72 -6.06 -14.23
C TYR A 43 13.64 -5.70 -13.21
N HIS A 44 12.77 -6.68 -12.90
CA HIS A 44 11.83 -6.60 -11.78
C HIS A 44 12.53 -6.90 -10.45
N TYR A 45 12.21 -6.14 -9.40
CA TYR A 45 12.84 -6.27 -8.09
C TYR A 45 11.83 -6.15 -6.94
N GLY A 46 11.98 -7.00 -5.93
CA GLY A 46 11.16 -7.02 -4.72
C GLY A 46 11.68 -8.03 -3.70
N PRO A 47 10.98 -8.19 -2.57
CA PRO A 47 9.80 -7.45 -2.13
C PRO A 47 10.10 -6.06 -1.53
N LYS A 48 11.36 -5.78 -1.17
CA LYS A 48 11.77 -4.51 -0.54
C LYS A 48 12.58 -3.66 -1.50
N PRO A 49 12.45 -2.32 -1.47
CA PRO A 49 13.29 -1.45 -2.27
C PRO A 49 14.79 -1.67 -2.00
N ASN A 50 15.57 -1.76 -3.07
CA ASN A 50 17.00 -1.56 -3.01
C ASN A 50 17.34 -0.06 -3.00
N GLN A 51 18.62 0.28 -2.92
CA GLN A 51 19.06 1.66 -2.86
C GLN A 51 18.57 2.48 -4.07
N ALA A 52 18.65 1.95 -5.29
CA ALA A 52 18.23 2.67 -6.49
C ALA A 52 16.73 2.99 -6.48
N ILE A 53 15.88 2.04 -6.06
CA ILE A 53 14.44 2.25 -5.92
C ILE A 53 14.15 3.28 -4.80
N ALA A 54 14.86 3.18 -3.68
CA ALA A 54 14.72 4.12 -2.57
C ALA A 54 15.06 5.56 -3.00
N GLU A 55 16.13 5.74 -3.77
CA GLU A 55 16.53 7.04 -4.34
C GLU A 55 15.48 7.59 -5.33
N ILE A 56 14.91 6.72 -6.18
CA ILE A 56 13.83 7.12 -7.10
C ILE A 56 12.62 7.64 -6.32
N LEU A 57 12.21 6.95 -5.25
CA LEU A 57 11.11 7.35 -4.37
C LEU A 57 11.41 8.64 -3.59
N LEU A 58 12.66 8.80 -3.10
CA LEU A 58 13.10 9.98 -2.37
C LEU A 58 13.10 11.24 -3.26
N ASN A 59 13.51 11.11 -4.51
CA ASN A 59 13.58 12.21 -5.47
C ASN A 59 12.22 12.75 -5.93
N GLY A 60 11.13 12.07 -5.57
CA GLY A 60 9.76 12.52 -5.79
C GLY A 60 8.81 11.36 -6.00
N ASN A 61 7.72 11.40 -5.27
CA ASN A 61 6.63 10.46 -5.36
C ASN A 61 5.30 11.19 -5.16
N LEU A 62 4.20 10.52 -5.43
CA LEU A 62 2.86 11.10 -5.37
C LEU A 62 2.57 11.75 -4.00
N PHE A 63 2.90 11.07 -2.88
CA PHE A 63 2.70 11.63 -1.54
C PHE A 63 3.52 12.90 -1.32
N THR A 64 4.80 12.87 -1.68
CA THR A 64 5.69 14.03 -1.55
C THR A 64 5.18 15.22 -2.35
N ASN A 65 4.71 15.01 -3.58
CA ASN A 65 4.23 16.06 -4.45
C ASN A 65 2.93 16.67 -3.91
N LEU A 66 2.00 15.85 -3.44
CA LEU A 66 0.74 16.31 -2.86
C LEU A 66 0.96 17.11 -1.57
N VAL A 67 1.79 16.61 -0.66
CA VAL A 67 2.09 17.31 0.60
C VAL A 67 2.78 18.64 0.35
N LYS A 68 3.74 18.71 -0.59
CA LYS A 68 4.42 19.96 -0.98
C LYS A 68 3.47 21.01 -1.56
N THR A 69 2.36 20.59 -2.14
CA THR A 69 1.32 21.49 -2.69
C THR A 69 0.18 21.76 -1.70
N GLY A 70 0.34 21.38 -0.43
CA GLY A 70 -0.59 21.65 0.65
C GLY A 70 -1.78 20.69 0.75
N HIS A 71 -1.77 19.59 -0.01
CA HIS A 71 -2.82 18.58 0.04
C HIS A 71 -2.59 17.59 1.18
N ARG A 72 -3.69 17.08 1.73
CA ARG A 72 -3.69 16.04 2.77
C ARG A 72 -3.65 14.67 2.12
N ALA A 73 -2.58 13.92 2.37
CA ALA A 73 -2.42 12.57 1.88
C ALA A 73 -2.30 11.57 3.04
N ALA A 74 -2.79 10.35 2.87
CA ALA A 74 -2.65 9.29 3.86
C ALA A 74 -2.53 7.91 3.23
N LEU A 75 -1.78 7.04 3.92
CA LEU A 75 -1.86 5.59 3.79
C LEU A 75 -2.80 5.09 4.89
N LEU A 76 -3.88 4.44 4.50
CA LEU A 76 -4.95 4.04 5.43
C LEU A 76 -4.70 2.71 6.13
N ASN A 77 -3.65 1.98 5.75
CA ASN A 77 -3.26 0.74 6.39
C ASN A 77 -2.66 0.97 7.78
N ALA A 78 -3.15 0.25 8.78
CA ALA A 78 -2.54 0.19 10.10
C ALA A 78 -1.41 -0.85 10.14
N TYR A 79 -0.38 -0.54 10.92
CA TYR A 79 0.75 -1.44 11.17
C TYR A 79 0.84 -1.76 12.66
N PRO A 80 1.15 -3.03 13.04
CA PRO A 80 1.24 -3.44 14.43
C PRO A 80 2.53 -2.93 15.10
N PRO A 81 2.60 -2.85 16.44
CA PRO A 81 3.80 -2.41 17.16
C PRO A 81 5.05 -3.20 16.80
N THR A 82 4.90 -4.50 16.52
CA THR A 82 6.01 -5.37 16.11
C THR A 82 6.62 -4.96 14.77
N TYR A 83 5.82 -4.38 13.87
CA TYR A 83 6.31 -3.83 12.60
C TYR A 83 7.25 -2.65 12.84
N PHE A 84 6.83 -1.67 13.66
CA PHE A 84 7.65 -0.50 13.99
C PHE A 84 8.92 -0.90 14.74
N SER A 85 8.82 -1.80 15.72
CA SER A 85 9.99 -2.30 16.45
C SER A 85 11.00 -2.98 15.52
N ALA A 86 10.54 -3.71 14.51
CA ALA A 86 11.42 -4.35 13.53
C ALA A 86 12.09 -3.33 12.60
N ILE A 87 11.38 -2.25 12.21
CA ILE A 87 11.94 -1.14 11.43
C ILE A 87 12.99 -0.39 12.25
N TYR A 88 12.66 0.05 13.47
CA TYR A 88 13.56 0.82 14.33
C TYR A 88 14.84 0.05 14.71
N SER A 89 14.75 -1.27 14.87
CA SER A 89 15.91 -2.12 15.15
C SER A 89 16.73 -2.49 13.91
N GLY A 90 16.34 -2.05 12.71
CA GLY A 90 16.99 -2.41 11.45
C GLY A 90 16.76 -3.85 10.98
N ARG A 91 15.96 -4.64 11.71
CA ARG A 91 15.65 -6.03 11.33
C ARG A 91 14.70 -6.13 10.13
N ARG A 92 14.01 -5.03 9.78
CA ARG A 92 13.08 -4.96 8.66
C ARG A 92 13.26 -3.62 7.93
N LEU A 93 13.21 -3.67 6.61
CA LEU A 93 13.12 -2.47 5.77
C LEU A 93 11.65 -2.17 5.46
N LEU A 94 11.35 -0.89 5.25
CA LEU A 94 10.06 -0.46 4.70
C LEU A 94 9.88 -1.00 3.28
N SER A 95 8.67 -1.42 2.94
CA SER A 95 8.27 -1.62 1.54
C SER A 95 8.09 -0.28 0.83
N ALA A 96 7.98 -0.30 -0.50
CA ALA A 96 8.03 0.92 -1.31
C ALA A 96 6.95 1.94 -0.95
N ILE A 97 5.71 1.50 -0.67
CA ILE A 97 4.61 2.41 -0.32
C ILE A 97 4.83 3.05 1.05
N PRO A 98 5.04 2.32 2.16
CA PRO A 98 5.39 2.93 3.44
C PRO A 98 6.65 3.82 3.39
N LEU A 99 7.64 3.46 2.57
CA LEU A 99 8.85 4.27 2.40
C LEU A 99 8.53 5.62 1.74
N ALA A 100 7.74 5.61 0.66
CA ALA A 100 7.29 6.83 -0.03
C ALA A 100 6.47 7.76 0.87
N VAL A 101 5.58 7.18 1.69
CA VAL A 101 4.77 7.89 2.69
C VAL A 101 5.68 8.55 3.74
N THR A 102 6.68 7.82 4.24
CA THR A 102 7.66 8.32 5.19
C THR A 102 8.51 9.45 4.61
N TYR A 103 8.94 9.33 3.35
CA TYR A 103 9.68 10.41 2.66
C TYR A 103 8.86 11.70 2.48
N ALA A 104 7.54 11.57 2.42
CA ALA A 104 6.63 12.72 2.39
C ALA A 104 6.38 13.35 3.78
N GLY A 105 6.94 12.79 4.85
CA GLY A 105 6.67 13.21 6.22
C GLY A 105 5.26 12.84 6.72
N VAL A 106 4.54 11.99 6.01
CA VAL A 106 3.22 11.49 6.41
C VAL A 106 3.40 10.33 7.40
N PRO A 107 2.72 10.36 8.56
CA PRO A 107 2.85 9.28 9.54
C PRO A 107 2.17 7.99 9.04
N LEU A 108 2.84 6.86 9.26
CA LEU A 108 2.21 5.55 9.12
C LEU A 108 1.22 5.34 10.26
N LYS A 109 0.06 4.78 9.95
CA LYS A 109 -0.98 4.51 10.93
C LYS A 109 -0.64 3.28 11.77
N THR A 110 -1.05 3.34 13.02
CA THR A 110 -0.72 2.40 14.08
C THR A 110 -1.91 1.52 14.46
N GLU A 111 -1.68 0.56 15.36
CA GLU A 111 -2.76 -0.18 16.02
C GLU A 111 -3.74 0.75 16.74
N ALA A 112 -3.26 1.83 17.37
CA ALA A 112 -4.12 2.81 18.02
C ALA A 112 -5.04 3.52 17.01
N ASP A 113 -4.56 3.77 15.78
CA ASP A 113 -5.39 4.31 14.71
C ASP A 113 -6.45 3.32 14.26
N LEU A 114 -6.12 2.02 14.14
CA LEU A 114 -7.06 0.97 13.83
C LEU A 114 -8.16 0.88 14.91
N ARG A 115 -7.77 0.79 16.19
CA ARG A 115 -8.69 0.70 17.33
C ARG A 115 -9.56 1.95 17.51
N SER A 116 -9.14 3.09 17.03
CA SER A 116 -9.95 4.33 17.03
C SER A 116 -10.71 4.56 15.72
N GLY A 117 -10.69 3.59 14.82
CA GLY A 117 -11.40 3.65 13.57
C GLY A 117 -10.82 4.65 12.56
N ARG A 118 -9.54 5.02 12.65
CA ARG A 118 -8.85 5.92 11.72
C ARG A 118 -7.96 5.20 10.71
N ALA A 119 -8.00 3.87 10.69
CA ALA A 119 -7.25 3.02 9.77
C ALA A 119 -7.97 1.69 9.54
N LEU A 120 -7.52 0.93 8.56
CA LEU A 120 -7.92 -0.44 8.30
C LEU A 120 -6.71 -1.38 8.33
N SER A 121 -6.96 -2.64 8.61
CA SER A 121 -5.99 -3.72 8.42
C SER A 121 -5.79 -4.03 6.94
N ALA A 122 -4.62 -4.56 6.57
CA ALA A 122 -4.30 -4.88 5.17
C ALA A 122 -5.13 -6.04 4.59
N ASP A 123 -5.74 -6.85 5.45
CA ASP A 123 -6.72 -7.88 5.08
C ASP A 123 -8.15 -7.34 4.92
N PHE A 124 -8.34 -6.01 5.06
CA PHE A 124 -9.56 -5.27 4.87
C PHE A 124 -10.63 -5.50 5.96
N THR A 125 -10.79 -6.72 6.43
CA THR A 125 -11.85 -7.12 7.38
C THR A 125 -11.41 -7.20 8.84
N GLY A 126 -10.10 -7.20 9.12
CA GLY A 126 -9.55 -7.26 10.47
C GLY A 126 -9.34 -8.66 11.05
N HIS A 127 -9.77 -9.71 10.36
CA HIS A 127 -9.68 -11.07 10.86
C HIS A 127 -8.24 -11.52 11.17
N GLY A 128 -7.27 -11.19 10.30
CA GLY A 128 -5.87 -11.50 10.55
C GLY A 128 -5.28 -10.77 11.76
N TRP A 129 -5.80 -9.59 12.08
CA TRP A 129 -5.42 -8.87 13.31
C TRP A 129 -6.03 -9.51 14.55
N ARG A 130 -7.27 -9.99 14.48
CA ARG A 130 -7.90 -10.74 15.57
C ARG A 130 -7.08 -11.99 15.91
N GLU A 131 -6.75 -12.78 14.90
CA GLU A 131 -6.01 -14.02 15.07
C GLU A 131 -4.61 -13.81 15.64
N ARG A 132 -3.90 -12.76 15.18
CA ARG A 132 -2.49 -12.54 15.55
C ARG A 132 -2.27 -11.63 16.74
N PHE A 133 -3.19 -10.69 16.97
CA PHE A 133 -2.99 -9.61 17.95
C PHE A 133 -4.20 -9.42 18.88
N GLY A 134 -5.21 -10.29 18.83
CA GLY A 134 -6.37 -10.21 19.69
C GLY A 134 -7.20 -8.95 19.47
N LEU A 135 -7.39 -8.53 18.21
CA LEU A 135 -8.27 -7.41 17.89
C LEU A 135 -9.69 -7.72 18.34
N ASP A 136 -10.34 -6.75 19.00
CA ASP A 136 -11.72 -6.87 19.44
C ASP A 136 -12.68 -7.05 18.25
N GLU A 137 -13.74 -7.84 18.45
CA GLU A 137 -14.77 -8.09 17.43
C GLU A 137 -15.46 -6.81 16.93
N ALA A 138 -15.51 -5.77 17.73
CA ALA A 138 -16.04 -4.46 17.34
C ALA A 138 -15.28 -3.80 16.17
N PHE A 139 -14.07 -4.27 15.85
CA PHE A 139 -13.26 -3.79 14.73
C PHE A 139 -13.18 -4.78 13.57
N LEU A 140 -14.00 -5.82 13.60
CA LEU A 140 -14.16 -6.74 12.47
C LEU A 140 -15.29 -6.27 11.56
N PHE A 141 -15.04 -6.35 10.28
CA PHE A 141 -15.99 -5.95 9.26
C PHE A 141 -16.30 -7.11 8.32
N ASN A 142 -17.53 -7.20 7.84
CA ASN A 142 -17.80 -7.91 6.60
C ASN A 142 -17.32 -7.04 5.39
N PRO A 143 -17.16 -7.62 4.20
CA PRO A 143 -16.63 -6.87 3.05
C PRO A 143 -17.39 -5.58 2.71
N PRO A 144 -18.73 -5.53 2.69
CA PRO A 144 -19.48 -4.28 2.50
C PRO A 144 -19.15 -3.22 3.57
N GLN A 145 -19.19 -3.59 4.84
CA GLN A 145 -18.88 -2.67 5.94
C GLN A 145 -17.44 -2.13 5.85
N ALA A 146 -16.49 -2.98 5.47
CA ALA A 146 -15.11 -2.56 5.26
C ALA A 146 -14.98 -1.57 4.09
N GLY A 147 -15.78 -1.76 3.02
CA GLY A 147 -15.87 -0.84 1.89
C GLY A 147 -16.42 0.53 2.30
N ASP A 148 -17.52 0.55 3.04
CA ASP A 148 -18.11 1.78 3.57
C ASP A 148 -17.11 2.51 4.47
N ARG A 149 -16.43 1.76 5.35
CA ARG A 149 -15.41 2.32 6.24
C ARG A 149 -14.20 2.90 5.48
N LEU A 150 -13.75 2.23 4.43
CA LEU A 150 -12.68 2.74 3.57
C LEU A 150 -13.09 4.06 2.90
N ALA A 151 -14.31 4.13 2.38
CA ALA A 151 -14.85 5.35 1.77
C ALA A 151 -14.95 6.51 2.77
N GLU A 152 -15.46 6.25 3.98
CA GLU A 152 -15.51 7.24 5.07
C GLU A 152 -14.11 7.79 5.42
N LEU A 153 -13.13 6.90 5.58
CA LEU A 153 -11.76 7.29 5.89
C LEU A 153 -11.13 8.10 4.77
N ALA A 154 -11.37 7.71 3.52
CA ALA A 154 -10.84 8.40 2.34
C ALA A 154 -11.35 9.83 2.22
N ASN A 155 -12.63 10.10 2.60
CA ASN A 155 -13.20 11.44 2.57
C ASN A 155 -12.49 12.46 3.49
N GLY A 156 -11.67 11.99 4.44
CA GLY A 156 -10.84 12.82 5.29
C GLY A 156 -9.60 13.40 4.63
N TYR A 157 -9.27 13.00 3.38
CA TYR A 157 -8.03 13.33 2.70
C TYR A 157 -8.29 13.78 1.26
N ASP A 158 -7.36 14.53 0.69
CA ASP A 158 -7.37 14.87 -0.73
C ASP A 158 -6.82 13.70 -1.57
N PHE A 159 -5.99 12.86 -0.93
CA PHE A 159 -5.51 11.59 -1.49
C PHE A 159 -5.40 10.53 -0.39
N ALA A 160 -6.12 9.45 -0.53
CA ALA A 160 -6.07 8.29 0.34
C ALA A 160 -5.58 7.06 -0.44
N PHE A 161 -4.61 6.35 0.11
CA PHE A 161 -4.10 5.11 -0.44
C PHE A 161 -4.37 3.96 0.52
N PHE A 162 -4.76 2.81 -0.01
CA PHE A 162 -4.95 1.58 0.75
C PHE A 162 -4.34 0.39 0.01
N GLU A 163 -3.56 -0.43 0.72
CA GLU A 163 -2.97 -1.66 0.21
C GLU A 163 -3.83 -2.84 0.63
N PHE A 164 -4.39 -3.58 -0.33
CA PHE A 164 -5.08 -4.83 -0.09
C PHE A 164 -4.13 -6.00 -0.36
N TRP A 165 -3.72 -6.72 0.69
CA TRP A 165 -2.65 -7.70 0.58
C TRP A 165 -3.13 -9.09 0.14
N LEU A 166 -4.41 -9.43 0.32
CA LEU A 166 -4.89 -10.78 0.00
C LEU A 166 -4.78 -11.10 -1.49
N SER A 167 -5.04 -10.13 -2.36
CA SER A 167 -4.85 -10.30 -3.81
C SER A 167 -3.38 -10.47 -4.21
N ASP A 168 -2.45 -9.83 -3.49
CA ASP A 168 -1.02 -10.00 -3.69
C ASP A 168 -0.56 -11.43 -3.30
N TYR A 169 -1.07 -11.95 -2.18
CA TYR A 169 -0.80 -13.32 -1.76
C TYR A 169 -1.38 -14.36 -2.75
N ALA A 170 -2.61 -14.16 -3.21
CA ALA A 170 -3.23 -15.02 -4.21
C ALA A 170 -2.43 -15.00 -5.53
N GLY A 171 -2.03 -13.82 -5.99
CA GLY A 171 -1.19 -13.65 -7.19
C GLY A 171 0.15 -14.36 -7.09
N HIS A 172 0.85 -14.26 -5.96
CA HIS A 172 2.10 -14.99 -5.72
C HIS A 172 1.89 -16.50 -5.58
N GLY A 173 0.77 -16.93 -5.02
CA GLY A 173 0.37 -18.33 -4.92
C GLY A 173 -0.15 -18.91 -6.24
N GLN A 174 -0.36 -18.10 -7.26
CA GLN A 174 -1.04 -18.47 -8.51
C GLN A 174 -2.44 -19.08 -8.24
N ASP A 175 -3.06 -18.65 -7.15
CA ASP A 175 -4.39 -19.08 -6.72
C ASP A 175 -5.42 -18.08 -7.29
N MET A 176 -6.27 -18.61 -8.18
CA MET A 176 -7.27 -17.82 -8.90
C MET A 176 -8.71 -18.16 -8.44
N GLU A 177 -8.88 -18.99 -7.38
CA GLU A 177 -10.17 -19.40 -6.82
C GLU A 177 -10.62 -18.50 -5.64
#